data_524bf84279fbf20e250d42d48ec175d0
#
_entry.id   524bf84279fbf20e250d42d48ec175d0
#
_cell.length_a   1.000
_cell.length_b   1.000
_cell.length_c   1.000
_cell.angle_alpha   90.00
_cell.angle_beta   90.00
_cell.angle_gamma   90.00
#
_symmetry.space_group_name_H-M   'P 1'
#
loop_
_entity.id
_entity.type
_entity.pdbx_description
1 polymer ?
#
loop_
_entity_poly.entity_id
_entity_poly.type
_entity_poly.pdbx_seq_one_letter_code
_entity_poly.pdbx_strand_id
1 'polypeptide(L)'
;MNMYTITDEGGEPYLFYLNAGENTITLENVMGPMGGIISQVEESLSVLNESYLAVVQLVGQAPNKFIDYEIDKKIPSFAKNLKQESENLYAAIDAIVEITGEKGENTSLLEKMALEAEWLSEDPESVIEELNQFKNNISAIGTWLVNVAEMPLEIDSILLTKQDGELPAAKHGFFKGAANSVVRFFATFFYSTSQITEEDVSGDNSIKVWMASFGREQAQIIQNQIDETFTPVHDISVNLQLIPVDVVLRAALAGNGPDVVIGLSQSTLQDFAMRNAVSELSSLPGYEEVAGRFYKSTLDSASFQGGVYGIPEQANFMMVFARTDILDSLGLSIPQTWTEFLEMLPVLQKNNYNAYIPNVQQNAGYINLYFSMVFQNGGDAYGGEGKDYGIESALDSDEAMIAFKDFTDFYTGYGLEVQVDFTNRFRTGEIPIGIITYNTFNQLEIFAPEIKGRWTFAPMLGTKKADGTIDHNFVVDTVSTVIMAQSKKQEAAWEFVKWWTGTEAQLSFANSLEALMGTAARYSAADPEVLRQLPWSNAELTALLSQFEATIGIEAVPGNYMTTRMVQYAFNDVVAKNANPRETLYLNIKSINEELTRKREELHLTYLK
;
A
#
# COMPACT_ATOMS: atom_id res chain seq x y z
N MET A 1 -4.50 24.80 23.90
CA MET A 1 -4.81 25.67 22.75
C MET A 1 -4.03 26.95 22.95
N ASN A 2 -3.08 27.22 22.09
CA ASN A 2 -2.30 28.46 22.10
C ASN A 2 -2.86 29.36 20.99
N MET A 3 -2.96 30.65 21.25
CA MET A 3 -3.34 31.63 20.23
C MET A 3 -2.07 32.34 19.75
N TYR A 4 -1.85 32.34 18.47
CA TYR A 4 -0.76 33.05 17.83
C TYR A 4 -1.33 34.20 16.99
N THR A 5 -0.78 35.39 17.13
CA THR A 5 -1.12 36.53 16.28
C THR A 5 -0.10 36.59 15.14
N ILE A 6 -0.60 36.61 13.90
CA ILE A 6 0.29 36.85 12.74
C ILE A 6 0.76 38.30 12.84
N THR A 7 2.08 38.51 12.84
CA THR A 7 2.70 39.84 12.95
C THR A 7 3.48 40.17 11.70
N ASP A 8 3.68 41.44 11.44
CA ASP A 8 4.62 41.95 10.44
C ASP A 8 6.09 41.87 10.91
N GLU A 9 7.03 42.29 10.07
CA GLU A 9 8.47 42.33 10.40
C GLU A 9 8.79 43.23 11.62
N GLY A 10 7.90 44.14 11.99
CA GLY A 10 8.03 45.00 13.18
C GLY A 10 7.45 44.41 14.45
N GLY A 11 6.83 43.23 14.37
CA GLY A 11 6.17 42.55 15.50
C GLY A 11 4.77 43.07 15.79
N GLU A 12 4.20 43.93 14.95
CA GLU A 12 2.82 44.42 15.08
C GLU A 12 1.85 43.48 14.35
N PRO A 13 0.57 43.38 14.79
CA PRO A 13 -0.42 42.54 14.13
C PRO A 13 -0.55 42.83 12.64
N TYR A 14 -0.43 41.79 11.81
CA TYR A 14 -0.52 41.93 10.36
C TYR A 14 -1.92 42.33 9.91
N LEU A 15 -2.02 43.39 9.12
CA LEU A 15 -3.29 43.93 8.63
C LEU A 15 -3.52 43.49 7.18
N PHE A 16 -4.61 42.76 6.98
CA PHE A 16 -5.08 42.34 5.65
C PHE A 16 -6.08 43.38 5.09
N TYR A 17 -5.86 43.85 3.86
CA TYR A 17 -6.82 44.64 3.14
C TYR A 17 -7.73 43.72 2.33
N LEU A 18 -8.99 43.57 2.75
CA LEU A 18 -9.97 42.78 2.04
C LEU A 18 -10.79 43.65 1.10
N ASN A 19 -10.95 43.24 -0.15
CA ASN A 19 -11.81 43.88 -1.13
C ASN A 19 -13.28 43.50 -0.89
N ALA A 20 -14.21 44.30 -1.41
CA ALA A 20 -15.62 43.92 -1.44
C ALA A 20 -15.80 42.74 -2.42
N GLY A 21 -16.30 41.60 -1.92
CA GLY A 21 -16.46 40.36 -2.69
C GLY A 21 -15.65 39.22 -2.12
N GLU A 22 -15.38 38.21 -2.92
CA GLU A 22 -14.62 37.03 -2.55
C GLU A 22 -13.13 37.36 -2.37
N ASN A 23 -12.53 36.90 -1.29
CA ASN A 23 -11.10 37.05 -0.99
C ASN A 23 -10.54 35.70 -0.60
N THR A 24 -9.42 35.30 -1.20
CA THR A 24 -8.72 34.05 -0.88
C THR A 24 -7.51 34.36 -0.02
N ILE A 25 -7.38 33.67 1.12
CA ILE A 25 -6.19 33.68 1.97
C ILE A 25 -5.56 32.30 1.89
N THR A 26 -4.33 32.23 1.38
CA THR A 26 -3.57 31.00 1.29
C THR A 26 -2.61 30.92 2.47
N LEU A 27 -2.61 29.79 3.16
CA LEU A 27 -1.64 29.43 4.20
C LEU A 27 -0.76 28.31 3.65
N GLU A 28 0.53 28.53 3.66
CA GLU A 28 1.52 27.54 3.23
C GLU A 28 2.37 27.12 4.42
N ASN A 29 2.46 25.80 4.66
CA ASN A 29 3.35 25.24 5.66
C ASN A 29 4.74 25.06 5.04
N VAL A 30 5.74 25.72 5.60
CA VAL A 30 7.14 25.59 5.19
C VAL A 30 7.98 25.09 6.35
N MET A 31 8.88 24.15 6.08
CA MET A 31 9.72 23.55 7.12
C MET A 31 10.70 24.54 7.76
N GLY A 32 10.95 25.68 7.15
CA GLY A 32 11.86 26.69 7.67
C GLY A 32 13.25 26.11 8.00
N PRO A 33 13.83 26.46 9.16
CA PRO A 33 15.14 25.94 9.59
C PRO A 33 15.17 24.41 9.80
N MET A 34 14.02 23.78 10.07
CA MET A 34 13.93 22.32 10.25
C MET A 34 14.31 21.55 8.97
N GLY A 35 14.06 22.10 7.78
CA GLY A 35 14.45 21.45 6.52
C GLY A 35 15.94 21.15 6.42
N GLY A 36 16.80 22.08 6.87
CA GLY A 36 18.25 21.86 6.92
C GLY A 36 18.67 20.77 7.92
N ILE A 37 17.99 20.71 9.07
CA ILE A 37 18.25 19.69 10.09
C ILE A 37 17.83 18.31 9.59
N ILE A 38 16.67 18.20 8.92
CA ILE A 38 16.19 16.96 8.31
C ILE A 38 17.23 16.45 7.32
N SER A 39 17.70 17.27 6.39
CA SER A 39 18.72 16.87 5.41
C SER A 39 20.03 16.42 6.07
N GLN A 40 20.46 17.06 7.15
CA GLN A 40 21.65 16.65 7.90
C GLN A 40 21.45 15.28 8.56
N VAL A 41 20.28 15.02 9.14
CA VAL A 41 19.98 13.72 9.76
C VAL A 41 19.83 12.62 8.70
N GLU A 42 19.30 12.93 7.51
CA GLU A 42 19.27 12.01 6.35
C GLU A 42 20.68 11.59 5.93
N GLU A 43 21.63 12.54 5.82
CA GLU A 43 23.02 12.23 5.51
C GLU A 43 23.65 11.34 6.59
N SER A 44 23.44 11.68 7.87
CA SER A 44 23.93 10.86 9.00
C SER A 44 23.35 9.44 8.95
N LEU A 45 22.06 9.30 8.69
CA LEU A 45 21.39 8.00 8.57
C LEU A 45 22.00 7.16 7.45
N SER A 46 22.33 7.76 6.31
CA SER A 46 22.99 7.06 5.19
C SER A 46 24.35 6.48 5.62
N VAL A 47 25.20 7.27 6.28
CA VAL A 47 26.53 6.83 6.72
C VAL A 47 26.45 5.76 7.81
N LEU A 48 25.51 5.91 8.76
CA LEU A 48 25.26 4.91 9.80
C LEU A 48 24.82 3.57 9.19
N ASN A 49 23.94 3.63 8.20
CA ASN A 49 23.45 2.45 7.51
C ASN A 49 24.56 1.76 6.67
N GLU A 50 25.38 2.52 5.97
CA GLU A 50 26.57 2.00 5.27
C GLU A 50 27.55 1.32 6.24
N SER A 51 27.75 1.91 7.42
CA SER A 51 28.60 1.35 8.48
C SER A 51 28.02 0.03 9.03
N TYR A 52 26.71 -0.02 9.26
CA TYR A 52 26.00 -1.25 9.64
C TYR A 52 26.13 -2.36 8.58
N LEU A 53 25.90 -2.04 7.30
CA LEU A 53 26.03 -2.99 6.21
C LEU A 53 27.44 -3.55 6.07
N ALA A 54 28.46 -2.72 6.24
CA ALA A 54 29.85 -3.17 6.21
C ALA A 54 30.14 -4.21 7.30
N VAL A 55 29.57 -4.00 8.51
CA VAL A 55 29.68 -4.99 9.59
C VAL A 55 28.92 -6.28 9.22
N VAL A 56 27.68 -6.18 8.75
CA VAL A 56 26.88 -7.35 8.35
C VAL A 56 27.55 -8.15 7.24
N GLN A 57 28.16 -7.49 6.24
CA GLN A 57 28.92 -8.16 5.18
C GLN A 57 30.10 -8.97 5.73
N LEU A 58 30.76 -8.48 6.77
CA LEU A 58 31.91 -9.14 7.37
C LEU A 58 31.51 -10.31 8.28
N VAL A 59 30.47 -10.13 9.11
CA VAL A 59 30.18 -11.03 10.24
C VAL A 59 28.86 -11.79 10.12
N GLY A 60 28.01 -11.39 9.16
CA GLY A 60 26.63 -11.90 9.01
C GLY A 60 25.65 -11.22 9.98
N GLN A 61 24.35 -11.51 9.80
CA GLN A 61 23.26 -10.91 10.58
C GLN A 61 23.16 -11.44 12.02
N ALA A 62 23.72 -12.61 12.29
CA ALA A 62 23.75 -13.24 13.60
C ALA A 62 25.17 -13.68 13.94
N PRO A 63 26.08 -12.73 14.24
CA PRO A 63 27.48 -13.04 14.49
C PRO A 63 27.66 -13.86 15.75
N ASN A 64 28.72 -14.66 15.78
CA ASN A 64 29.13 -15.36 16.99
C ASN A 64 29.84 -14.39 17.93
N LYS A 65 29.23 -14.06 19.06
CA LYS A 65 29.73 -13.09 20.06
C LYS A 65 31.07 -13.48 20.72
N PHE A 66 31.55 -14.69 20.50
CA PHE A 66 32.81 -15.18 21.06
C PHE A 66 33.99 -15.13 20.08
N ILE A 67 33.78 -14.58 18.87
CA ILE A 67 34.80 -14.43 17.85
C ILE A 67 35.20 -12.95 17.79
N ASP A 68 36.52 -12.70 17.87
CA ASP A 68 37.09 -11.41 17.55
C ASP A 68 37.16 -11.28 16.01
N TYR A 69 36.35 -10.38 15.45
CA TYR A 69 36.28 -10.18 14.01
C TYR A 69 37.27 -9.14 13.50
N GLU A 70 37.98 -8.46 14.40
CA GLU A 70 38.94 -7.40 14.09
C GLU A 70 38.32 -6.25 13.27
N ILE A 71 37.15 -5.76 13.73
CA ILE A 71 36.34 -4.72 13.06
C ILE A 71 37.20 -3.50 12.72
N ASP A 72 37.97 -3.02 13.65
CA ASP A 72 38.85 -1.85 13.51
C ASP A 72 39.87 -1.99 12.37
N LYS A 73 40.32 -3.23 12.10
CA LYS A 73 41.31 -3.50 11.04
C LYS A 73 40.65 -3.78 9.70
N LYS A 74 39.52 -4.48 9.70
CA LYS A 74 38.83 -4.90 8.46
C LYS A 74 37.90 -3.83 7.90
N ILE A 75 37.37 -2.95 8.79
CA ILE A 75 36.55 -1.80 8.42
C ILE A 75 37.16 -0.53 9.03
N PRO A 76 38.29 -0.05 8.53
CA PRO A 76 39.01 1.07 9.16
C PRO A 76 38.24 2.40 9.22
N SER A 77 37.21 2.56 8.40
CA SER A 77 36.32 3.72 8.41
C SER A 77 35.25 3.67 9.50
N PHE A 78 34.96 2.51 10.10
CA PHE A 78 33.84 2.30 11.01
C PHE A 78 33.88 3.26 12.21
N ALA A 79 34.93 3.18 13.01
CA ALA A 79 35.09 4.05 14.20
C ALA A 79 35.08 5.54 13.84
N LYS A 80 35.74 5.92 12.74
CA LYS A 80 35.79 7.31 12.28
C LYS A 80 34.42 7.81 11.85
N ASN A 81 33.70 7.02 11.07
CA ASN A 81 32.36 7.37 10.61
C ASN A 81 31.41 7.53 11.80
N LEU A 82 31.37 6.56 12.71
CA LEU A 82 30.48 6.62 13.87
C LEU A 82 30.74 7.82 14.76
N LYS A 83 32.02 8.15 14.98
CA LYS A 83 32.38 9.35 15.75
C LYS A 83 31.87 10.63 15.08
N GLN A 84 32.06 10.75 13.77
CA GLN A 84 31.60 11.91 13.01
C GLN A 84 30.07 12.02 13.06
N GLU A 85 29.37 10.90 12.91
CA GLU A 85 27.90 10.91 12.91
C GLU A 85 27.32 11.15 14.30
N SER A 86 28.00 10.71 15.37
CA SER A 86 27.64 11.12 16.73
C SER A 86 27.71 12.66 16.90
N GLU A 87 28.82 13.29 16.45
CA GLU A 87 28.98 14.75 16.49
C GLU A 87 27.91 15.46 15.64
N ASN A 88 27.59 14.96 14.45
CA ASN A 88 26.56 15.49 13.55
C ASN A 88 25.16 15.42 14.20
N LEU A 89 24.81 14.29 14.83
CA LEU A 89 23.52 14.11 15.50
C LEU A 89 23.40 15.01 16.74
N TYR A 90 24.45 15.21 17.51
CA TYR A 90 24.44 16.18 18.63
C TYR A 90 24.24 17.61 18.12
N ALA A 91 24.87 17.99 17.01
CA ALA A 91 24.66 19.29 16.39
C ALA A 91 23.21 19.49 15.92
N ALA A 92 22.58 18.44 15.34
CA ALA A 92 21.18 18.45 14.98
C ALA A 92 20.26 18.60 16.20
N ILE A 93 20.55 17.90 17.30
CA ILE A 93 19.81 18.03 18.58
C ILE A 93 19.89 19.46 19.10
N ASP A 94 21.09 20.07 19.14
CA ASP A 94 21.26 21.44 19.61
C ASP A 94 20.49 22.44 18.75
N ALA A 95 20.46 22.25 17.42
CA ALA A 95 19.69 23.09 16.51
C ALA A 95 18.17 22.91 16.71
N ILE A 96 17.69 21.68 16.97
CA ILE A 96 16.27 21.44 17.31
C ILE A 96 15.91 22.16 18.63
N VAL A 97 16.76 22.06 19.64
CA VAL A 97 16.52 22.70 20.93
C VAL A 97 16.54 24.23 20.81
N GLU A 98 17.38 24.80 19.94
CA GLU A 98 17.38 26.24 19.66
C GLU A 98 16.04 26.70 19.05
N ILE A 99 15.44 25.88 18.16
CA ILE A 99 14.14 26.18 17.53
C ILE A 99 12.97 25.95 18.49
N THR A 100 12.97 24.83 19.24
CA THR A 100 11.83 24.39 20.06
C THR A 100 11.87 24.92 21.49
N GLY A 101 13.04 25.30 21.97
CA GLY A 101 13.29 25.78 23.34
C GLY A 101 13.44 24.67 24.38
N GLU A 102 13.26 23.39 24.02
CA GLU A 102 13.36 22.27 24.96
C GLU A 102 13.80 20.97 24.30
N LYS A 103 14.39 20.07 25.09
CA LYS A 103 14.58 18.66 24.71
C LYS A 103 13.25 17.91 24.90
N GLY A 104 12.82 17.18 23.88
CA GLY A 104 11.56 16.45 23.91
C GLY A 104 11.65 15.10 23.20
N GLU A 105 10.52 14.55 22.86
CA GLU A 105 10.42 13.27 22.15
C GLU A 105 11.20 13.28 20.82
N ASN A 106 11.18 14.42 20.13
CA ASN A 106 11.87 14.64 18.85
C ASN A 106 13.40 14.61 18.95
N THR A 107 13.99 14.80 20.11
CA THR A 107 15.45 14.76 20.30
C THR A 107 15.92 13.46 20.94
N SER A 108 15.05 12.72 21.63
CA SER A 108 15.43 11.56 22.42
C SER A 108 15.96 10.38 21.58
N LEU A 109 15.38 10.17 20.37
CA LEU A 109 15.82 9.12 19.44
C LEU A 109 17.19 9.46 18.84
N LEU A 110 17.40 10.72 18.45
CA LEU A 110 18.69 11.19 17.93
C LEU A 110 19.77 11.10 19.01
N GLU A 111 19.47 11.48 20.26
CA GLU A 111 20.40 11.41 21.40
C GLU A 111 20.79 9.95 21.69
N LYS A 112 19.85 9.02 21.64
CA LYS A 112 20.12 7.59 21.82
C LYS A 112 21.08 7.05 20.76
N MET A 113 20.88 7.43 19.51
CA MET A 113 21.75 7.00 18.41
C MET A 113 23.14 7.67 18.50
N ALA A 114 23.18 8.96 18.85
CA ALA A 114 24.43 9.69 19.02
C ALA A 114 25.31 9.05 20.11
N LEU A 115 24.74 8.72 21.28
CA LEU A 115 25.41 8.01 22.36
C LEU A 115 25.92 6.63 21.95
N GLU A 116 25.09 5.85 21.23
CA GLU A 116 25.50 4.53 20.74
C GLU A 116 26.63 4.64 19.71
N ALA A 117 26.55 5.58 18.76
CA ALA A 117 27.60 5.80 17.79
C ALA A 117 28.90 6.26 18.44
N GLU A 118 28.84 7.13 19.46
CA GLU A 118 30.01 7.54 20.26
C GLU A 118 30.67 6.32 20.92
N TRP A 119 29.89 5.53 21.65
CA TRP A 119 30.36 4.33 22.33
C TRP A 119 30.95 3.29 21.38
N LEU A 120 30.29 2.97 20.30
CA LEU A 120 30.79 2.04 19.28
C LEU A 120 32.03 2.58 18.54
N SER A 121 32.22 3.89 18.48
CA SER A 121 33.43 4.49 17.90
C SER A 121 34.65 4.28 18.78
N GLU A 122 34.46 4.24 20.12
CA GLU A 122 35.53 4.00 21.10
C GLU A 122 35.90 2.51 21.21
N ASP A 123 34.92 1.63 21.04
CA ASP A 123 35.11 0.17 21.04
C ASP A 123 34.36 -0.49 19.89
N PRO A 124 34.93 -0.50 18.66
CA PRO A 124 34.30 -1.02 17.46
C PRO A 124 33.87 -2.48 17.54
N GLU A 125 34.56 -3.33 18.30
CA GLU A 125 34.26 -4.74 18.42
C GLU A 125 32.94 -4.99 19.18
N SER A 126 32.55 -4.05 20.05
CA SER A 126 31.29 -4.09 20.79
C SER A 126 30.06 -4.12 19.87
N VAL A 127 30.17 -3.70 18.60
CA VAL A 127 29.07 -3.78 17.63
C VAL A 127 28.57 -5.23 17.43
N ILE A 128 29.43 -6.23 17.65
CA ILE A 128 29.08 -7.66 17.52
C ILE A 128 28.02 -8.07 18.56
N GLU A 129 28.08 -7.51 19.76
CA GLU A 129 27.10 -7.80 20.82
C GLU A 129 25.79 -7.01 20.59
N GLU A 130 25.89 -5.80 20.08
CA GLU A 130 24.81 -4.81 19.97
C GLU A 130 24.27 -4.64 18.53
N LEU A 131 24.64 -5.52 17.60
CA LEU A 131 24.30 -5.38 16.17
C LEU A 131 22.79 -5.17 15.92
N ASN A 132 21.94 -5.90 16.66
CA ASN A 132 20.50 -5.73 16.56
C ASN A 132 20.01 -4.40 17.13
N GLN A 133 20.63 -3.90 18.19
CA GLN A 133 20.27 -2.61 18.77
C GLN A 133 20.70 -1.47 17.84
N PHE A 134 21.90 -1.53 17.30
CA PHE A 134 22.39 -0.58 16.32
C PHE A 134 21.46 -0.47 15.11
N LYS A 135 21.06 -1.60 14.54
CA LYS A 135 20.02 -1.67 13.50
C LYS A 135 18.71 -1.01 13.91
N ASN A 136 18.21 -1.34 15.10
CA ASN A 136 16.91 -0.82 15.56
C ASN A 136 16.96 0.70 15.75
N ASN A 137 18.08 1.24 16.24
CA ASN A 137 18.25 2.68 16.40
C ASN A 137 18.38 3.41 15.06
N ILE A 138 19.07 2.83 14.07
CA ILE A 138 19.08 3.32 12.67
C ILE A 138 17.65 3.36 12.12
N SER A 139 16.88 2.29 12.30
CA SER A 139 15.49 2.22 11.86
C SER A 139 14.59 3.26 12.55
N ALA A 140 14.83 3.51 13.84
CA ALA A 140 14.09 4.52 14.60
C ALA A 140 14.34 5.94 14.10
N ILE A 141 15.59 6.29 13.71
CA ILE A 141 15.88 7.59 13.08
C ILE A 141 15.10 7.75 11.77
N GLY A 142 15.04 6.72 10.95
CA GLY A 142 14.28 6.82 9.71
C GLY A 142 12.78 7.04 9.96
N THR A 143 12.20 6.38 10.97
CA THR A 143 10.82 6.67 11.39
C THR A 143 10.67 8.10 11.91
N TRP A 144 11.67 8.60 12.64
CA TRP A 144 11.71 9.98 13.11
C TRP A 144 11.71 10.98 11.95
N LEU A 145 12.51 10.75 10.91
CA LEU A 145 12.55 11.60 9.71
C LEU A 145 11.18 11.74 9.06
N VAL A 146 10.46 10.63 8.92
CA VAL A 146 9.09 10.64 8.39
C VAL A 146 8.16 11.48 9.26
N ASN A 147 8.14 11.20 10.56
CA ASN A 147 7.25 11.88 11.50
C ASN A 147 7.50 13.39 11.53
N VAL A 148 8.77 13.82 11.42
CA VAL A 148 9.12 15.25 11.42
C VAL A 148 8.83 15.90 10.07
N ALA A 149 9.00 15.19 8.96
CA ALA A 149 8.66 15.68 7.62
C ALA A 149 7.13 15.82 7.41
N GLU A 150 6.35 14.95 8.04
CA GLU A 150 4.89 14.91 7.94
C GLU A 150 4.17 15.69 9.06
N MET A 151 4.89 16.48 9.87
CA MET A 151 4.26 17.24 10.96
C MET A 151 3.10 18.10 10.44
N PRO A 152 1.85 17.79 10.80
CA PRO A 152 0.69 18.55 10.34
C PRO A 152 0.67 19.92 10.99
N LEU A 153 0.25 20.93 10.23
CA LEU A 153 -0.07 22.24 10.80
C LEU A 153 -1.40 22.12 11.54
N GLU A 154 -1.36 21.91 12.86
CA GLU A 154 -2.56 21.82 13.69
C GLU A 154 -3.16 23.22 13.94
N ILE A 155 -4.01 23.68 13.04
CA ILE A 155 -4.78 24.91 13.19
C ILE A 155 -6.24 24.55 13.45
N ASP A 156 -6.72 24.75 14.67
CA ASP A 156 -8.14 24.53 15.03
C ASP A 156 -9.07 25.58 14.40
N SER A 157 -8.61 26.83 14.31
CA SER A 157 -9.39 27.92 13.72
C SER A 157 -8.52 29.14 13.39
N ILE A 158 -8.89 29.84 12.34
CA ILE A 158 -8.32 31.13 11.95
C ILE A 158 -9.37 32.20 12.23
N LEU A 159 -8.99 33.24 12.97
CA LEU A 159 -9.87 34.33 13.29
C LEU A 159 -9.37 35.62 12.62
N LEU A 160 -10.20 36.20 11.77
CA LEU A 160 -10.02 37.54 11.22
C LEU A 160 -10.94 38.51 11.95
N THR A 161 -10.40 39.55 12.57
CA THR A 161 -11.16 40.57 13.26
C THR A 161 -10.87 41.95 12.69
N LYS A 162 -11.75 42.90 13.00
CA LYS A 162 -11.42 44.31 12.82
C LYS A 162 -10.28 44.70 13.76
N GLN A 163 -9.52 45.75 13.41
CA GLN A 163 -8.35 46.21 14.17
C GLN A 163 -8.59 46.37 15.68
N ASP A 164 -9.80 46.72 16.11
CA ASP A 164 -10.22 46.88 17.53
C ASP A 164 -11.14 45.72 18.00
N GLY A 165 -11.17 44.58 17.30
CA GLY A 165 -12.03 43.46 17.65
C GLY A 165 -11.55 42.68 18.89
N GLU A 166 -12.48 42.34 19.80
CA GLU A 166 -12.17 41.50 20.94
C GLU A 166 -11.87 40.08 20.49
N LEU A 167 -10.69 39.53 20.89
CA LEU A 167 -10.32 38.15 20.65
C LEU A 167 -11.00 37.24 21.69
N PRO A 168 -11.52 36.07 21.26
CA PRO A 168 -12.09 35.11 22.21
C PRO A 168 -10.99 34.56 23.13
N ALA A 169 -11.37 34.31 24.41
CA ALA A 169 -10.43 33.76 25.37
C ALA A 169 -9.95 32.35 24.95
N ALA A 170 -8.63 32.15 24.90
CA ALA A 170 -7.98 30.88 24.50
C ALA A 170 -8.32 29.68 25.42
N LYS A 171 -8.84 29.93 26.64
CA LYS A 171 -9.23 28.87 27.60
C LYS A 171 -10.66 29.10 28.09
N HIS A 172 -11.54 28.13 27.85
CA HIS A 172 -12.84 28.08 28.46
C HIS A 172 -12.74 27.57 29.91
N GLY A 173 -13.47 28.17 30.84
CA GLY A 173 -13.53 27.70 32.23
C GLY A 173 -14.09 26.27 32.32
N PHE A 174 -13.66 25.51 33.32
CA PHE A 174 -13.92 24.07 33.53
C PHE A 174 -15.40 23.68 33.31
N PHE A 175 -16.36 24.51 33.77
CA PHE A 175 -17.79 24.23 33.62
C PHE A 175 -18.32 24.37 32.19
N LYS A 176 -17.78 25.29 31.38
CA LYS A 176 -18.14 25.38 29.95
C LYS A 176 -17.52 24.22 29.13
N GLY A 177 -16.31 23.77 29.50
CA GLY A 177 -15.67 22.60 28.89
C GLY A 177 -16.48 21.32 29.16
N ALA A 178 -16.94 21.11 30.39
CA ALA A 178 -17.76 19.96 30.76
C ALA A 178 -19.14 19.99 30.06
N ALA A 179 -19.80 21.15 30.00
CA ALA A 179 -21.08 21.31 29.30
C ALA A 179 -20.93 21.04 27.78
N ASN A 180 -19.87 21.54 27.16
CA ASN A 180 -19.54 21.25 25.74
C ASN A 180 -19.24 19.77 25.51
N SER A 181 -18.56 19.09 26.44
CA SER A 181 -18.30 17.65 26.33
C SER A 181 -19.59 16.84 26.41
N VAL A 182 -20.52 17.22 27.25
CA VAL A 182 -21.86 16.59 27.34
C VAL A 182 -22.68 16.85 26.08
N VAL A 183 -22.68 18.08 25.58
CA VAL A 183 -23.35 18.43 24.31
C VAL A 183 -22.72 17.66 23.13
N ARG A 184 -21.39 17.57 23.05
CA ARG A 184 -20.72 16.78 22.04
C ARG A 184 -21.02 15.29 22.15
N PHE A 185 -21.07 14.75 23.38
CA PHE A 185 -21.47 13.36 23.62
C PHE A 185 -22.88 13.06 23.11
N PHE A 186 -23.86 13.94 23.41
CA PHE A 186 -25.21 13.77 22.87
C PHE A 186 -25.29 14.05 21.36
N ALA A 187 -24.54 15.02 20.86
CA ALA A 187 -24.47 15.29 19.42
C ALA A 187 -23.95 14.07 18.60
N THR A 188 -23.01 13.29 19.17
CA THR A 188 -22.54 12.05 18.52
C THR A 188 -23.64 10.98 18.33
N PHE A 189 -24.72 11.05 19.11
CA PHE A 189 -25.90 10.17 18.93
C PHE A 189 -26.87 10.66 17.86
N PHE A 190 -26.87 11.96 17.56
CA PHE A 190 -27.84 12.59 16.65
C PHE A 190 -27.22 13.01 15.31
N TYR A 191 -25.90 13.21 15.24
CA TYR A 191 -25.21 13.49 13.99
C TYR A 191 -24.56 12.21 13.49
N SER A 192 -24.98 11.74 12.32
CA SER A 192 -24.28 10.67 11.61
C SER A 192 -22.90 11.18 11.18
N THR A 193 -21.84 10.77 11.88
CA THR A 193 -20.44 11.09 11.53
C THR A 193 -20.00 10.46 10.21
N SER A 194 -20.86 9.66 9.58
CA SER A 194 -20.64 9.00 8.29
C SER A 194 -21.10 9.83 7.08
N GLN A 195 -21.90 10.91 7.31
CA GLN A 195 -22.32 11.79 6.22
C GLN A 195 -21.22 12.81 5.91
N ILE A 196 -20.86 12.92 4.64
CA ILE A 196 -19.90 13.90 4.10
C ILE A 196 -20.66 15.02 3.41
N THR A 197 -21.80 14.73 2.82
CA THR A 197 -22.72 15.73 2.25
C THR A 197 -23.39 16.53 3.38
N GLU A 198 -23.34 17.85 3.32
CA GLU A 198 -23.87 18.76 4.37
C GLU A 198 -25.41 18.79 4.44
N GLU A 199 -26.12 18.42 3.38
CA GLU A 199 -27.58 18.37 3.31
C GLU A 199 -28.09 16.95 3.11
N ASP A 200 -29.23 16.61 3.73
CA ASP A 200 -29.93 15.35 3.50
C ASP A 200 -30.62 15.42 2.13
N VAL A 201 -29.85 15.09 1.08
CA VAL A 201 -30.30 15.14 -0.30
C VAL A 201 -31.28 13.98 -0.54
N SER A 202 -32.55 14.24 -0.33
CA SER A 202 -33.64 13.30 -0.60
C SER A 202 -34.51 13.83 -1.74
N GLY A 203 -34.44 13.18 -2.90
CA GLY A 203 -35.27 13.52 -4.07
C GLY A 203 -35.33 12.36 -5.07
N ASP A 204 -36.27 12.45 -6.01
CA ASP A 204 -36.41 11.42 -7.05
C ASP A 204 -35.17 11.33 -7.96
N ASN A 205 -34.41 12.42 -8.11
CA ASN A 205 -33.18 12.49 -8.90
C ASN A 205 -31.91 12.52 -8.03
N SER A 206 -31.85 11.68 -7.01
CA SER A 206 -30.67 11.55 -6.13
C SER A 206 -30.24 10.11 -6.00
N ILE A 207 -28.95 9.86 -5.83
CA ILE A 207 -28.38 8.52 -5.53
C ILE A 207 -27.63 8.53 -4.22
N LYS A 208 -27.60 7.36 -3.57
CA LYS A 208 -26.81 7.13 -2.37
C LYS A 208 -25.53 6.39 -2.73
N VAL A 209 -24.38 6.98 -2.48
CA VAL A 209 -23.05 6.41 -2.74
C VAL A 209 -22.33 6.15 -1.43
N TRP A 210 -21.88 4.93 -1.21
CA TRP A 210 -21.08 4.57 -0.06
C TRP A 210 -19.64 4.33 -0.44
N MET A 211 -18.73 4.82 0.40
CA MET A 211 -17.29 4.63 0.30
C MET A 211 -16.85 3.57 1.30
N ALA A 212 -16.28 2.46 0.82
CA ALA A 212 -16.01 1.29 1.66
C ALA A 212 -14.58 1.24 2.23
N SER A 213 -13.58 1.78 1.50
CA SER A 213 -12.16 1.64 1.83
C SER A 213 -11.38 2.96 1.72
N PHE A 214 -12.01 4.06 2.07
CA PHE A 214 -11.44 5.40 1.95
C PHE A 214 -11.35 6.12 3.30
N GLY A 215 -10.46 7.12 3.37
CA GLY A 215 -10.37 8.08 4.49
C GLY A 215 -11.25 9.30 4.29
N ARG A 216 -11.28 10.18 5.29
CA ARG A 216 -12.08 11.42 5.24
C ARG A 216 -11.57 12.41 4.21
N GLU A 217 -10.27 12.54 4.08
CA GLU A 217 -9.60 13.42 3.14
C GLU A 217 -9.94 13.02 1.70
N GLN A 218 -9.87 11.74 1.41
CA GLN A 218 -10.28 11.17 0.13
C GLN A 218 -11.76 11.42 -0.16
N ALA A 219 -12.61 11.23 0.84
CA ALA A 219 -14.04 11.46 0.70
C ALA A 219 -14.37 12.93 0.42
N GLN A 220 -13.63 13.87 1.02
CA GLN A 220 -13.81 15.30 0.75
C GLN A 220 -13.39 15.66 -0.69
N ILE A 221 -12.29 15.09 -1.19
CA ILE A 221 -11.87 15.27 -2.58
C ILE A 221 -12.96 14.78 -3.54
N ILE A 222 -13.52 13.58 -3.30
CA ILE A 222 -14.57 13.01 -4.14
C ILE A 222 -15.85 13.84 -4.07
N GLN A 223 -16.24 14.33 -2.88
CA GLN A 223 -17.41 15.21 -2.75
C GLN A 223 -17.24 16.50 -3.58
N ASN A 224 -16.09 17.14 -3.47
CA ASN A 224 -15.81 18.36 -4.25
C ASN A 224 -15.91 18.09 -5.76
N GLN A 225 -15.36 16.96 -6.24
CA GLN A 225 -15.47 16.59 -7.66
C GLN A 225 -16.90 16.29 -8.10
N ILE A 226 -17.71 15.63 -7.25
CA ILE A 226 -19.15 15.41 -7.49
C ILE A 226 -19.85 16.74 -7.70
N ASP A 227 -19.60 17.71 -6.81
CA ASP A 227 -20.27 19.02 -6.82
C ASP A 227 -19.82 19.87 -8.03
N GLU A 228 -18.56 19.75 -8.44
CA GLU A 228 -17.98 20.55 -9.52
C GLU A 228 -18.23 19.96 -10.92
N THR A 229 -18.20 18.63 -11.07
CA THR A 229 -18.13 18.01 -12.39
C THR A 229 -19.22 16.98 -12.68
N PHE A 230 -19.80 16.32 -11.68
CA PHE A 230 -20.86 15.34 -11.89
C PHE A 230 -22.26 15.95 -11.81
N THR A 231 -22.62 16.52 -10.65
CA THR A 231 -23.97 17.05 -10.39
C THR A 231 -24.40 18.11 -11.41
N PRO A 232 -23.54 19.11 -11.79
CA PRO A 232 -23.95 20.13 -12.77
C PRO A 232 -24.20 19.59 -14.18
N VAL A 233 -23.55 18.48 -14.55
CA VAL A 233 -23.64 17.89 -15.91
C VAL A 233 -24.81 16.91 -16.01
N HIS A 234 -25.04 16.09 -14.99
CA HIS A 234 -26.01 15.00 -15.02
C HIS A 234 -27.35 15.35 -14.35
N ASP A 235 -27.41 16.47 -13.60
CA ASP A 235 -28.58 16.87 -12.79
C ASP A 235 -29.00 15.75 -11.80
N ILE A 236 -28.01 14.98 -11.31
CA ILE A 236 -28.17 13.91 -10.31
C ILE A 236 -27.45 14.34 -9.03
N SER A 237 -28.19 14.42 -7.95
CA SER A 237 -27.61 14.72 -6.63
C SER A 237 -27.05 13.45 -5.98
N VAL A 238 -25.92 13.57 -5.28
CA VAL A 238 -25.23 12.43 -4.66
C VAL A 238 -25.21 12.60 -3.13
N ASN A 239 -25.71 11.60 -2.40
CA ASN A 239 -25.53 11.50 -0.96
C ASN A 239 -24.35 10.58 -0.69
N LEU A 240 -23.17 11.17 -0.47
CA LEU A 240 -21.91 10.45 -0.24
C LEU A 240 -21.73 10.14 1.25
N GLN A 241 -21.46 8.89 1.57
CA GLN A 241 -21.27 8.43 2.96
C GLN A 241 -20.06 7.51 3.08
N LEU A 242 -19.28 7.68 4.15
CA LEU A 242 -18.17 6.81 4.51
C LEU A 242 -18.69 5.71 5.44
N ILE A 243 -18.72 4.46 4.97
CA ILE A 243 -19.35 3.33 5.67
C ILE A 243 -18.39 2.14 5.71
N PRO A 244 -18.18 1.49 6.87
CA PRO A 244 -17.39 0.27 6.93
C PRO A 244 -17.95 -0.85 6.04
N VAL A 245 -17.10 -1.54 5.31
CA VAL A 245 -17.47 -2.55 4.31
C VAL A 245 -18.37 -3.67 4.88
N ASP A 246 -18.16 -4.06 6.14
CA ASP A 246 -18.93 -5.11 6.81
C ASP A 246 -20.41 -4.74 7.05
N VAL A 247 -20.75 -3.46 6.96
CA VAL A 247 -22.13 -2.96 7.06
C VAL A 247 -22.86 -3.05 5.72
N VAL A 248 -22.16 -2.92 4.60
CA VAL A 248 -22.74 -2.78 3.26
C VAL A 248 -23.71 -3.93 2.92
N LEU A 249 -23.24 -5.17 3.03
CA LEU A 249 -24.08 -6.33 2.68
C LEU A 249 -25.31 -6.46 3.59
N ARG A 250 -25.15 -6.23 4.89
CA ARG A 250 -26.26 -6.29 5.85
C ARG A 250 -27.32 -5.24 5.57
N ALA A 251 -26.89 -4.03 5.27
CA ALA A 251 -27.79 -2.93 4.92
C ALA A 251 -28.49 -3.18 3.58
N ALA A 252 -27.77 -3.73 2.60
CA ALA A 252 -28.34 -4.13 1.31
C ALA A 252 -29.44 -5.18 1.47
N LEU A 253 -29.19 -6.24 2.23
CA LEU A 253 -30.18 -7.29 2.52
C LEU A 253 -31.38 -6.77 3.32
N ALA A 254 -31.21 -5.73 4.14
CA ALA A 254 -32.28 -5.07 4.88
C ALA A 254 -33.07 -4.04 4.03
N GLY A 255 -32.72 -3.82 2.77
CA GLY A 255 -33.36 -2.86 1.87
C GLY A 255 -32.99 -1.39 2.13
N ASN A 256 -31.98 -1.14 2.96
CA ASN A 256 -31.49 0.19 3.35
C ASN A 256 -30.07 0.48 2.83
N GLY A 257 -29.58 -0.30 1.88
CA GLY A 257 -28.27 -0.14 1.26
C GLY A 257 -28.17 1.07 0.33
N PRO A 258 -26.97 1.34 -0.20
CA PRO A 258 -26.74 2.39 -1.18
C PRO A 258 -27.19 1.97 -2.58
N ASP A 259 -27.12 2.93 -3.53
CA ASP A 259 -27.24 2.63 -4.97
C ASP A 259 -25.91 2.18 -5.55
N VAL A 260 -24.80 2.83 -5.13
CA VAL A 260 -23.44 2.57 -5.56
C VAL A 260 -22.53 2.38 -4.37
N VAL A 261 -21.54 1.49 -4.49
CA VAL A 261 -20.41 1.38 -3.56
C VAL A 261 -19.13 1.58 -4.33
N ILE A 262 -18.28 2.50 -3.87
CA ILE A 262 -16.92 2.72 -4.38
C ILE A 262 -15.90 2.15 -3.39
N GLY A 263 -14.74 1.71 -3.89
CA GLY A 263 -13.66 1.18 -3.06
C GLY A 263 -13.87 -0.25 -2.56
N LEU A 264 -14.58 -1.10 -3.31
CA LEU A 264 -14.85 -2.47 -2.90
C LEU A 264 -13.71 -3.40 -3.32
N SER A 265 -13.08 -4.10 -2.36
CA SER A 265 -12.03 -5.07 -2.66
C SER A 265 -12.53 -6.23 -3.53
N GLN A 266 -11.66 -6.80 -4.35
CA GLN A 266 -11.96 -7.92 -5.25
C GLN A 266 -12.71 -9.06 -4.53
N SER A 267 -12.18 -9.52 -3.39
CA SER A 267 -12.81 -10.63 -2.65
C SER A 267 -14.20 -10.31 -2.15
N THR A 268 -14.44 -9.05 -1.73
CA THR A 268 -15.78 -8.62 -1.29
C THR A 268 -16.73 -8.48 -2.46
N LEU A 269 -16.28 -7.91 -3.58
CA LEU A 269 -17.07 -7.84 -4.81
C LEU A 269 -17.48 -9.24 -5.26
N GLN A 270 -16.53 -10.17 -5.30
CA GLN A 270 -16.78 -11.55 -5.70
C GLN A 270 -17.81 -12.24 -4.78
N ASP A 271 -17.72 -12.05 -3.46
CA ASP A 271 -18.73 -12.57 -2.51
C ASP A 271 -20.11 -11.94 -2.75
N PHE A 272 -20.17 -10.63 -3.07
CA PHE A 272 -21.42 -9.94 -3.36
C PHE A 272 -22.04 -10.40 -4.69
N ALA A 273 -21.22 -10.61 -5.73
CA ALA A 273 -21.67 -11.14 -7.02
C ALA A 273 -22.26 -12.54 -6.87
N MET A 274 -21.57 -13.43 -6.18
CA MET A 274 -22.06 -14.78 -5.88
C MET A 274 -23.38 -14.81 -5.11
N ARG A 275 -23.67 -13.78 -4.31
CA ARG A 275 -24.92 -13.64 -3.53
C ARG A 275 -25.99 -12.82 -4.25
N ASN A 276 -25.78 -12.43 -5.49
CA ASN A 276 -26.67 -11.55 -6.25
C ASN A 276 -26.95 -10.21 -5.53
N ALA A 277 -25.99 -9.70 -4.76
CA ALA A 277 -26.12 -8.43 -4.05
C ALA A 277 -25.71 -7.22 -4.91
N VAL A 278 -24.98 -7.45 -6.01
CA VAL A 278 -24.56 -6.43 -6.99
C VAL A 278 -25.12 -6.74 -8.37
N SER A 279 -25.30 -5.70 -9.18
CA SER A 279 -25.85 -5.79 -10.53
C SER A 279 -24.77 -6.22 -11.52
N GLU A 280 -25.16 -7.02 -12.49
CA GLU A 280 -24.36 -7.33 -13.67
C GLU A 280 -24.32 -6.10 -14.58
N LEU A 281 -23.11 -5.66 -14.97
CA LEU A 281 -22.89 -4.39 -15.65
C LEU A 281 -22.69 -4.53 -17.17
N SER A 282 -22.27 -5.69 -17.65
CA SER A 282 -21.93 -5.90 -19.07
C SER A 282 -23.12 -5.74 -20.02
N SER A 283 -24.36 -5.81 -19.52
CA SER A 283 -25.57 -5.55 -20.28
C SER A 283 -26.02 -4.08 -20.33
N LEU A 284 -25.37 -3.20 -19.58
CA LEU A 284 -25.75 -1.79 -19.48
C LEU A 284 -25.34 -0.97 -20.71
N PRO A 285 -26.11 0.07 -21.09
CA PRO A 285 -25.79 0.90 -22.25
C PRO A 285 -24.42 1.58 -22.12
N GLY A 286 -23.57 1.45 -23.15
CA GLY A 286 -22.24 2.05 -23.17
C GLY A 286 -21.17 1.29 -22.37
N TYR A 287 -21.48 0.08 -21.88
CA TYR A 287 -20.51 -0.74 -21.13
C TYR A 287 -19.21 -0.99 -21.92
N GLU A 288 -19.29 -1.33 -23.20
CA GLU A 288 -18.12 -1.62 -24.03
C GLU A 288 -17.13 -0.43 -24.12
N GLU A 289 -17.66 0.80 -24.12
CA GLU A 289 -16.83 2.01 -24.09
C GLU A 289 -16.11 2.15 -22.74
N VAL A 290 -16.81 1.87 -21.65
CA VAL A 290 -16.23 1.87 -20.30
C VAL A 290 -15.18 0.77 -20.17
N ALA A 291 -15.54 -0.46 -20.53
CA ALA A 291 -14.68 -1.63 -20.43
C ALA A 291 -13.40 -1.51 -21.29
N GLY A 292 -13.51 -0.86 -22.45
CA GLY A 292 -12.39 -0.64 -23.39
C GLY A 292 -11.24 0.21 -22.83
N ARG A 293 -11.42 0.88 -21.69
CA ARG A 293 -10.36 1.64 -21.00
C ARG A 293 -9.45 0.76 -20.14
N PHE A 294 -9.89 -0.45 -19.81
CA PHE A 294 -9.22 -1.32 -18.84
C PHE A 294 -8.60 -2.54 -19.52
N TYR A 295 -7.54 -3.07 -18.94
CA TYR A 295 -7.06 -4.39 -19.34
C TYR A 295 -8.08 -5.46 -18.95
N LYS A 296 -8.24 -6.47 -19.84
CA LYS A 296 -9.16 -7.59 -19.62
C LYS A 296 -8.95 -8.25 -18.26
N SER A 297 -7.72 -8.38 -17.80
CA SER A 297 -7.37 -8.99 -16.52
C SER A 297 -8.06 -8.32 -15.33
N THR A 298 -8.19 -6.98 -15.33
CA THR A 298 -8.86 -6.27 -14.24
C THR A 298 -10.38 -6.45 -14.26
N LEU A 299 -10.98 -6.58 -15.45
CA LEU A 299 -12.41 -6.90 -15.59
C LEU A 299 -12.70 -8.37 -15.24
N ASP A 300 -11.83 -9.30 -15.61
CA ASP A 300 -11.95 -10.71 -15.22
C ASP A 300 -11.93 -10.86 -13.70
N SER A 301 -11.12 -10.08 -12.99
CA SER A 301 -11.08 -10.05 -11.52
C SER A 301 -12.40 -9.59 -10.88
N ALA A 302 -13.20 -8.80 -11.61
CA ALA A 302 -14.52 -8.32 -11.20
C ALA A 302 -15.66 -9.16 -11.78
N SER A 303 -15.34 -10.34 -12.36
CA SER A 303 -16.31 -11.21 -13.08
C SER A 303 -16.75 -12.41 -12.25
N PHE A 304 -17.94 -12.88 -12.57
CA PHE A 304 -18.51 -14.11 -12.06
C PHE A 304 -19.42 -14.75 -13.11
N GLN A 305 -19.19 -16.02 -13.45
CA GLN A 305 -19.96 -16.78 -14.46
C GLN A 305 -20.08 -16.07 -15.82
N GLY A 306 -19.04 -15.37 -16.23
CA GLY A 306 -18.94 -14.63 -17.48
C GLY A 306 -19.65 -13.27 -17.50
N GLY A 307 -20.29 -12.83 -16.40
CA GLY A 307 -20.81 -11.48 -16.21
C GLY A 307 -19.82 -10.61 -15.43
N VAL A 308 -19.77 -9.30 -15.70
CA VAL A 308 -18.93 -8.32 -14.98
C VAL A 308 -19.78 -7.57 -13.96
N TYR A 309 -19.36 -7.52 -12.73
CA TYR A 309 -20.13 -6.99 -11.60
C TYR A 309 -19.53 -5.72 -10.97
N GLY A 310 -18.40 -5.26 -11.46
CA GLY A 310 -17.77 -4.02 -11.01
C GLY A 310 -16.87 -3.42 -12.08
N ILE A 311 -16.70 -2.11 -12.04
CA ILE A 311 -15.70 -1.42 -12.86
C ILE A 311 -14.47 -1.15 -12.00
N PRO A 312 -13.26 -1.59 -12.41
CA PRO A 312 -12.05 -1.41 -11.62
C PRO A 312 -11.70 0.07 -11.43
N GLU A 313 -11.36 0.45 -10.19
CA GLU A 313 -10.81 1.76 -9.84
C GLU A 313 -9.30 1.66 -9.63
N GLN A 314 -8.87 0.62 -8.92
CA GLN A 314 -7.47 0.37 -8.62
C GLN A 314 -7.08 -1.03 -9.07
N ALA A 315 -5.83 -1.15 -9.50
CA ALA A 315 -5.18 -2.42 -9.79
C ALA A 315 -3.84 -2.48 -9.05
N ASN A 316 -3.57 -3.62 -8.44
CA ASN A 316 -2.31 -3.85 -7.74
C ASN A 316 -1.74 -5.22 -8.11
N PHE A 317 -0.43 -5.27 -8.30
CA PHE A 317 0.28 -6.48 -8.67
C PHE A 317 1.70 -6.42 -8.08
N MET A 318 2.36 -7.56 -8.04
CA MET A 318 3.74 -7.61 -7.54
C MET A 318 4.74 -7.22 -8.61
N MET A 319 5.86 -6.68 -8.15
CA MET A 319 7.03 -6.34 -8.96
C MET A 319 8.30 -6.74 -8.20
N VAL A 320 9.41 -6.79 -8.93
CA VAL A 320 10.74 -6.99 -8.35
C VAL A 320 11.28 -5.66 -7.89
N PHE A 321 11.55 -5.49 -6.61
CA PHE A 321 12.24 -4.33 -6.04
C PHE A 321 13.71 -4.66 -5.85
N ALA A 322 14.60 -3.79 -6.27
CA ALA A 322 16.05 -4.03 -6.27
C ALA A 322 16.87 -2.80 -5.84
N ARG A 323 17.79 -2.99 -4.91
CA ARG A 323 18.83 -2.04 -4.52
C ARG A 323 19.93 -2.05 -5.57
N THR A 324 19.86 -1.12 -6.51
CA THR A 324 20.80 -1.03 -7.64
C THR A 324 22.23 -0.81 -7.18
N ASP A 325 22.43 0.04 -6.16
CA ASP A 325 23.74 0.29 -5.56
C ASP A 325 24.41 -1.00 -5.03
N ILE A 326 23.65 -1.89 -4.39
CA ILE A 326 24.16 -3.14 -3.84
C ILE A 326 24.38 -4.17 -4.95
N LEU A 327 23.41 -4.35 -5.85
CA LEU A 327 23.56 -5.30 -6.97
C LEU A 327 24.75 -4.95 -7.86
N ASP A 328 24.90 -3.66 -8.21
CA ASP A 328 26.03 -3.18 -9.01
C ASP A 328 27.38 -3.45 -8.31
N SER A 329 27.46 -3.25 -6.99
CA SER A 329 28.67 -3.54 -6.21
C SER A 329 29.08 -5.01 -6.23
N LEU A 330 28.10 -5.91 -6.44
CA LEU A 330 28.29 -7.35 -6.54
C LEU A 330 28.45 -7.83 -7.99
N GLY A 331 28.33 -6.92 -8.98
CA GLY A 331 28.36 -7.25 -10.41
C GLY A 331 27.12 -8.04 -10.85
N LEU A 332 25.98 -7.83 -10.16
CA LEU A 332 24.71 -8.47 -10.46
C LEU A 332 23.78 -7.50 -11.21
N SER A 333 22.94 -8.04 -12.08
CA SER A 333 21.87 -7.32 -12.75
C SER A 333 20.51 -7.74 -12.18
N ILE A 334 19.47 -6.91 -12.35
CA ILE A 334 18.10 -7.27 -11.96
C ILE A 334 17.66 -8.47 -12.82
N PRO A 335 17.25 -9.61 -12.21
CA PRO A 335 16.86 -10.80 -12.93
C PRO A 335 15.51 -10.61 -13.64
N GLN A 336 15.36 -11.21 -14.81
CA GLN A 336 14.11 -11.24 -15.56
C GLN A 336 13.36 -12.57 -15.41
N THR A 337 14.09 -13.64 -15.05
CA THR A 337 13.54 -14.98 -14.94
C THR A 337 13.78 -15.57 -13.54
N TRP A 338 12.96 -16.56 -13.19
CA TRP A 338 13.17 -17.35 -11.97
C TRP A 338 14.55 -18.01 -11.94
N THR A 339 15.03 -18.48 -13.09
CA THR A 339 16.37 -19.10 -13.20
C THR A 339 17.47 -18.09 -12.87
N GLU A 340 17.43 -16.89 -13.46
CA GLU A 340 18.41 -15.83 -13.16
C GLU A 340 18.36 -15.41 -11.69
N PHE A 341 17.16 -15.34 -11.11
CA PHE A 341 17.00 -15.05 -9.67
C PHE A 341 17.66 -16.12 -8.80
N LEU A 342 17.44 -17.40 -9.10
CA LEU A 342 18.05 -18.50 -8.37
C LEU A 342 19.59 -18.54 -8.53
N GLU A 343 20.11 -18.18 -9.71
CA GLU A 343 21.56 -18.09 -9.98
C GLU A 343 22.23 -16.96 -9.17
N MET A 344 21.50 -15.88 -8.83
CA MET A 344 22.06 -14.78 -8.04
C MET A 344 22.09 -15.09 -6.53
N LEU A 345 21.22 -15.96 -6.01
CA LEU A 345 21.12 -16.26 -4.57
C LEU A 345 22.43 -16.68 -3.92
N PRO A 346 23.25 -17.56 -4.53
CA PRO A 346 24.56 -17.92 -3.96
C PRO A 346 25.52 -16.74 -3.81
N VAL A 347 25.47 -15.78 -4.75
CA VAL A 347 26.30 -14.57 -4.67
C VAL A 347 25.84 -13.67 -3.53
N LEU A 348 24.53 -13.48 -3.38
CA LEU A 348 23.97 -12.72 -2.26
C LEU A 348 24.33 -13.36 -0.92
N GLN A 349 24.08 -14.66 -0.77
CA GLN A 349 24.31 -15.39 0.48
C GLN A 349 25.81 -15.44 0.86
N LYS A 350 26.70 -15.56 -0.12
CA LYS A 350 28.16 -15.49 0.12
C LYS A 350 28.58 -14.14 0.70
N ASN A 351 27.87 -13.08 0.40
CA ASN A 351 28.10 -11.72 0.91
C ASN A 351 27.16 -11.36 2.07
N ASN A 352 26.55 -12.35 2.73
CA ASN A 352 25.63 -12.19 3.86
C ASN A 352 24.35 -11.38 3.57
N TYR A 353 23.99 -11.26 2.30
CA TYR A 353 22.70 -10.72 1.89
C TYR A 353 21.66 -11.84 1.76
N ASN A 354 20.40 -11.45 1.86
CA ASN A 354 19.27 -12.34 1.60
C ASN A 354 18.41 -11.80 0.45
N ALA A 355 17.43 -12.56 0.03
CA ALA A 355 16.39 -12.13 -0.92
C ALA A 355 15.01 -12.38 -0.31
N TYR A 356 13.98 -11.72 -0.85
CA TYR A 356 12.63 -11.87 -0.34
C TYR A 356 11.68 -12.37 -1.43
N ILE A 357 11.00 -13.45 -1.11
CA ILE A 357 9.84 -13.97 -1.84
C ILE A 357 8.67 -14.01 -0.85
N PRO A 358 7.51 -13.40 -1.16
CA PRO A 358 6.33 -13.45 -0.29
C PRO A 358 5.69 -14.83 -0.30
N ASN A 359 5.06 -15.22 0.82
CA ASN A 359 4.44 -16.53 0.94
C ASN A 359 3.10 -16.50 1.69
N VAL A 360 2.32 -17.55 1.49
CA VAL A 360 0.96 -17.69 2.04
C VAL A 360 0.89 -17.78 3.56
N GLN A 361 2.00 -18.02 4.25
CA GLN A 361 2.04 -18.01 5.72
C GLN A 361 2.08 -16.58 6.26
N GLN A 362 2.75 -15.66 5.55
CA GLN A 362 2.78 -14.24 5.92
C GLN A 362 1.44 -13.56 5.64
N ASN A 363 0.89 -13.80 4.45
CA ASN A 363 -0.39 -13.26 4.02
C ASN A 363 -1.08 -14.24 3.08
N ALA A 364 -2.32 -14.58 3.36
CA ALA A 364 -3.12 -15.48 2.52
C ALA A 364 -3.27 -14.98 1.07
N GLY A 365 -3.32 -13.66 0.86
CA GLY A 365 -3.38 -13.05 -0.48
C GLY A 365 -2.12 -13.30 -1.33
N TYR A 366 -0.99 -13.66 -0.74
CA TYR A 366 0.22 -14.03 -1.47
C TYR A 366 0.11 -15.38 -2.21
N ILE A 367 -1.05 -16.06 -2.14
CA ILE A 367 -1.37 -17.18 -3.03
C ILE A 367 -1.30 -16.78 -4.50
N ASN A 368 -1.52 -15.50 -4.82
CA ASN A 368 -1.43 -14.98 -6.17
C ASN A 368 -0.04 -15.19 -6.80
N LEU A 369 1.02 -15.22 -5.98
CA LEU A 369 2.35 -15.58 -6.48
C LEU A 369 2.41 -17.05 -6.95
N TYR A 370 1.90 -17.96 -6.14
CA TYR A 370 1.82 -19.38 -6.54
C TYR A 370 0.96 -19.57 -7.79
N PHE A 371 -0.20 -18.95 -7.86
CA PHE A 371 -1.06 -19.01 -9.05
C PHE A 371 -0.36 -18.43 -10.28
N SER A 372 0.37 -17.33 -10.14
CA SER A 372 1.16 -16.76 -11.23
C SER A 372 2.21 -17.75 -11.76
N MET A 373 2.89 -18.47 -10.86
CA MET A 373 3.83 -19.53 -11.26
C MET A 373 3.12 -20.70 -11.97
N VAL A 374 1.88 -21.04 -11.56
CA VAL A 374 1.06 -22.04 -12.26
C VAL A 374 0.74 -21.59 -13.69
N PHE A 375 0.26 -20.35 -13.86
CA PHE A 375 -0.06 -19.79 -15.18
C PHE A 375 1.19 -19.69 -16.06
N GLN A 376 2.31 -19.24 -15.52
CA GLN A 376 3.59 -19.17 -16.25
C GLN A 376 4.08 -20.56 -16.71
N ASN A 377 3.71 -21.64 -16.02
CA ASN A 377 3.98 -23.02 -16.42
C ASN A 377 2.93 -23.57 -17.42
N GLY A 378 1.89 -22.80 -17.73
CA GLY A 378 0.82 -23.17 -18.66
C GLY A 378 -0.34 -23.94 -18.04
N GLY A 379 -0.44 -23.96 -16.68
CA GLY A 379 -1.55 -24.50 -15.93
C GLY A 379 -2.63 -23.45 -15.61
N ASP A 380 -3.63 -23.84 -14.82
CA ASP A 380 -4.65 -22.98 -14.27
C ASP A 380 -4.88 -23.28 -12.77
N ALA A 381 -5.51 -22.35 -12.06
CA ALA A 381 -5.89 -22.56 -10.66
C ALA A 381 -7.16 -23.42 -10.53
N TYR A 382 -8.07 -23.32 -11.50
CA TYR A 382 -9.37 -24.00 -11.52
C TYR A 382 -9.69 -24.59 -12.89
N GLY A 383 -10.46 -25.67 -12.88
CA GLY A 383 -10.99 -26.30 -14.09
C GLY A 383 -12.33 -25.70 -14.52
N GLY A 384 -12.75 -26.06 -15.75
CA GLY A 384 -13.96 -25.56 -16.38
C GLY A 384 -13.74 -24.26 -17.16
N GLU A 385 -14.75 -23.84 -17.91
CA GLU A 385 -14.74 -22.61 -18.71
C GLU A 385 -16.07 -21.87 -18.58
N GLY A 386 -16.06 -20.55 -18.69
CA GLY A 386 -17.25 -19.71 -18.64
C GLY A 386 -18.05 -19.94 -17.36
N LYS A 387 -19.32 -20.33 -17.47
CA LYS A 387 -20.21 -20.59 -16.32
C LYS A 387 -19.78 -21.77 -15.44
N ASP A 388 -18.94 -22.64 -15.96
CA ASP A 388 -18.42 -23.82 -15.25
C ASP A 388 -17.01 -23.60 -14.71
N TYR A 389 -16.40 -22.43 -14.91
CA TYR A 389 -15.12 -22.08 -14.30
C TYR A 389 -15.21 -22.22 -12.78
N GLY A 390 -14.23 -22.90 -12.19
CA GLY A 390 -14.21 -23.22 -10.76
C GLY A 390 -15.10 -24.39 -10.36
N ILE A 391 -15.49 -25.27 -11.29
CA ILE A 391 -16.21 -26.52 -10.97
C ILE A 391 -15.34 -27.47 -10.16
N GLU A 392 -14.05 -27.45 -10.41
CA GLU A 392 -13.03 -28.21 -9.69
C GLU A 392 -11.71 -27.44 -9.63
N SER A 393 -10.82 -27.85 -8.75
CA SER A 393 -9.46 -27.35 -8.68
C SER A 393 -8.62 -27.95 -9.81
N ALA A 394 -7.77 -27.15 -10.47
CA ALA A 394 -6.77 -27.63 -11.44
C ALA A 394 -5.37 -27.79 -10.83
N LEU A 395 -5.27 -27.71 -9.49
CA LEU A 395 -3.99 -27.76 -8.79
C LEU A 395 -3.39 -29.19 -8.70
N ASP A 396 -4.05 -30.21 -9.26
CA ASP A 396 -3.51 -31.55 -9.44
C ASP A 396 -2.80 -31.75 -10.78
N SER A 397 -2.78 -30.73 -11.64
CA SER A 397 -2.00 -30.74 -12.88
C SER A 397 -0.49 -30.81 -12.61
N ASP A 398 0.28 -31.32 -13.58
CA ASP A 398 1.74 -31.37 -13.44
C ASP A 398 2.33 -29.94 -13.37
N GLU A 399 1.78 -28.98 -14.08
CA GLU A 399 2.15 -27.56 -14.06
C GLU A 399 2.00 -26.94 -12.69
N ALA A 400 0.87 -27.20 -12.02
CA ALA A 400 0.59 -26.70 -10.68
C ALA A 400 1.49 -27.37 -9.63
N MET A 401 1.74 -28.68 -9.78
CA MET A 401 2.63 -29.43 -8.88
C MET A 401 4.10 -28.99 -9.02
N ILE A 402 4.56 -28.69 -10.24
CA ILE A 402 5.90 -28.11 -10.47
C ILE A 402 5.98 -26.73 -9.83
N ALA A 403 5.02 -25.86 -10.10
CA ALA A 403 4.97 -24.53 -9.53
C ALA A 403 4.97 -24.55 -7.99
N PHE A 404 4.21 -25.47 -7.36
CA PHE A 404 4.16 -25.60 -5.90
C PHE A 404 5.49 -26.07 -5.30
N LYS A 405 6.15 -27.02 -5.99
CA LYS A 405 7.48 -27.47 -5.58
C LYS A 405 8.48 -26.32 -5.64
N ASP A 406 8.53 -25.60 -6.76
CA ASP A 406 9.44 -24.47 -6.96
C ASP A 406 9.16 -23.35 -5.93
N PHE A 407 7.88 -23.08 -5.66
CA PHE A 407 7.46 -22.11 -4.63
C PHE A 407 7.93 -22.50 -3.21
N THR A 408 7.85 -23.77 -2.84
CA THR A 408 8.31 -24.24 -1.55
C THR A 408 9.84 -24.38 -1.46
N ASP A 409 10.51 -24.67 -2.58
CA ASP A 409 11.96 -24.81 -2.66
C ASP A 409 12.70 -23.50 -2.34
N PHE A 410 12.10 -22.33 -2.55
CA PHE A 410 12.70 -21.06 -2.10
C PHE A 410 13.06 -21.09 -0.61
N TYR A 411 12.24 -21.74 0.20
CA TYR A 411 12.41 -21.80 1.67
C TYR A 411 13.17 -23.06 2.10
N THR A 412 12.85 -24.21 1.52
CA THR A 412 13.42 -25.51 1.95
C THR A 412 14.76 -25.82 1.30
N GLY A 413 14.94 -25.39 0.05
CA GLY A 413 16.14 -25.66 -0.75
C GLY A 413 17.13 -24.49 -0.77
N TYR A 414 16.61 -23.27 -0.97
CA TYR A 414 17.44 -22.06 -1.08
C TYR A 414 17.58 -21.28 0.22
N GLY A 415 16.85 -21.67 1.27
CA GLY A 415 17.01 -21.12 2.61
C GLY A 415 16.51 -19.69 2.78
N LEU A 416 15.55 -19.22 1.96
CA LEU A 416 14.92 -17.93 2.18
C LEU A 416 14.10 -17.93 3.47
N GLU A 417 14.04 -16.80 4.13
CA GLU A 417 13.29 -16.65 5.38
C GLU A 417 11.78 -16.59 5.13
N VAL A 418 11.02 -17.30 5.97
CA VAL A 418 9.55 -17.38 5.86
C VAL A 418 8.87 -16.10 6.36
N GLN A 419 9.40 -15.52 7.43
CA GLN A 419 8.84 -14.30 8.06
C GLN A 419 9.85 -13.16 7.93
N VAL A 420 9.49 -12.15 7.17
CA VAL A 420 10.38 -11.01 6.84
C VAL A 420 9.60 -9.71 6.86
N ASP A 421 10.14 -8.71 7.55
CA ASP A 421 9.79 -7.31 7.33
C ASP A 421 10.62 -6.80 6.14
N PHE A 422 10.07 -6.94 4.93
CA PHE A 422 10.78 -6.61 3.71
C PHE A 422 11.15 -5.12 3.64
N THR A 423 10.19 -4.23 3.86
CA THR A 423 10.40 -2.78 3.69
C THR A 423 11.56 -2.27 4.55
N ASN A 424 11.60 -2.69 5.81
CA ASN A 424 12.66 -2.29 6.73
C ASN A 424 14.03 -2.89 6.34
N ARG A 425 14.05 -4.19 5.97
CA ARG A 425 15.31 -4.88 5.60
C ARG A 425 15.80 -4.52 4.19
N PHE A 426 14.92 -4.12 3.30
CA PHE A 426 15.28 -3.54 2.00
C PHE A 426 15.91 -2.15 2.18
N ARG A 427 15.31 -1.33 3.02
CA ARG A 427 15.84 -0.03 3.40
C ARG A 427 17.24 -0.13 3.98
N THR A 428 17.47 -1.01 4.96
CA THR A 428 18.79 -1.24 5.56
C THR A 428 19.76 -1.95 4.63
N GLY A 429 19.30 -2.51 3.49
CA GLY A 429 20.12 -3.20 2.49
C GLY A 429 20.39 -4.67 2.77
N GLU A 430 19.90 -5.24 3.88
CA GLU A 430 20.07 -6.66 4.20
C GLU A 430 19.42 -7.57 3.15
N ILE A 431 18.33 -7.10 2.56
CA ILE A 431 17.59 -7.77 1.48
C ILE A 431 17.59 -6.86 0.26
N PRO A 432 18.63 -6.91 -0.57
CA PRO A 432 18.77 -6.00 -1.69
C PRO A 432 17.84 -6.29 -2.87
N ILE A 433 17.13 -7.41 -2.86
CA ILE A 433 16.17 -7.77 -3.89
C ILE A 433 14.99 -8.55 -3.28
N GLY A 434 13.79 -8.23 -3.75
CA GLY A 434 12.59 -8.97 -3.33
C GLY A 434 11.39 -8.67 -4.18
N ILE A 435 10.37 -9.52 -4.04
CA ILE A 435 9.09 -9.41 -4.73
C ILE A 435 8.06 -8.89 -3.77
N ILE A 436 7.40 -7.79 -4.13
CA ILE A 436 6.31 -7.20 -3.33
C ILE A 436 5.39 -6.38 -4.22
N THR A 437 4.22 -6.02 -3.72
CA THR A 437 3.24 -5.19 -4.44
C THR A 437 3.82 -3.81 -4.77
N TYR A 438 3.52 -3.30 -5.98
CA TYR A 438 4.16 -2.08 -6.47
C TYR A 438 3.80 -0.83 -5.66
N ASN A 439 2.66 -0.81 -4.97
CA ASN A 439 2.30 0.28 -4.05
C ASN A 439 3.27 0.43 -2.84
N THR A 440 4.13 -0.56 -2.60
CA THR A 440 5.26 -0.43 -1.66
C THR A 440 6.23 0.69 -2.06
N PHE A 441 6.25 1.07 -3.35
CA PHE A 441 6.97 2.26 -3.82
C PHE A 441 6.62 3.50 -2.98
N ASN A 442 5.32 3.74 -2.77
CA ASN A 442 4.85 4.88 -2.00
C ASN A 442 5.40 4.89 -0.57
N GLN A 443 5.46 3.72 0.05
CA GLN A 443 6.03 3.57 1.39
C GLN A 443 7.53 3.86 1.38
N LEU A 444 8.29 3.28 0.43
CA LEU A 444 9.74 3.45 0.36
C LEU A 444 10.15 4.90 0.07
N GLU A 445 9.41 5.63 -0.76
CA GLU A 445 9.66 7.05 -1.04
C GLU A 445 9.60 7.93 0.23
N ILE A 446 8.81 7.51 1.21
CA ILE A 446 8.65 8.24 2.49
C ILE A 446 9.51 7.64 3.59
N PHE A 447 9.40 6.31 3.81
CA PHE A 447 10.07 5.65 4.94
C PHE A 447 11.56 5.39 4.74
N ALA A 448 12.08 5.61 3.51
CA ALA A 448 13.47 5.33 3.19
C ALA A 448 14.14 6.45 2.35
N PRO A 449 14.05 7.72 2.79
CA PRO A 449 14.60 8.85 2.03
C PRO A 449 16.11 8.71 1.80
N GLU A 450 16.84 8.08 2.72
CA GLU A 450 18.29 7.85 2.67
C GLU A 450 18.73 6.91 1.55
N ILE A 451 17.83 6.10 1.01
CA ILE A 451 18.13 5.23 -0.14
C ILE A 451 17.51 5.72 -1.44
N LYS A 452 16.99 6.93 -1.47
CA LYS A 452 16.40 7.52 -2.67
C LYS A 452 17.40 7.55 -3.83
N GLY A 453 16.95 7.06 -5.01
CA GLY A 453 17.82 6.93 -6.18
C GLY A 453 18.82 5.77 -6.15
N ARG A 454 18.83 4.96 -5.07
CA ARG A 454 19.69 3.76 -4.93
C ARG A 454 18.92 2.46 -5.16
N TRP A 455 17.67 2.53 -5.55
CA TRP A 455 16.81 1.39 -5.82
C TRP A 455 15.86 1.66 -6.98
N THR A 456 15.30 0.61 -7.52
CA THR A 456 14.27 0.65 -8.55
C THR A 456 13.36 -0.56 -8.43
N PHE A 457 12.30 -0.59 -9.22
CA PHE A 457 11.51 -1.79 -9.42
C PHE A 457 11.49 -2.18 -10.91
N ALA A 458 11.25 -3.46 -11.17
CA ALA A 458 11.21 -4.06 -12.49
C ALA A 458 10.00 -5.00 -12.62
N PRO A 459 9.59 -5.39 -13.84
CA PRO A 459 8.57 -6.40 -14.03
C PRO A 459 8.84 -7.67 -13.23
N MET A 460 7.78 -8.40 -12.92
CA MET A 460 7.83 -9.66 -12.19
C MET A 460 8.72 -10.69 -12.90
N LEU A 461 9.34 -11.58 -12.14
CA LEU A 461 10.11 -12.67 -12.68
C LEU A 461 9.22 -13.56 -13.56
N GLY A 462 9.73 -13.93 -14.71
CA GLY A 462 9.01 -14.75 -15.68
C GLY A 462 9.61 -16.14 -15.87
N THR A 463 8.84 -16.98 -16.55
CA THR A 463 9.26 -18.30 -17.01
C THR A 463 9.60 -18.25 -18.49
N LYS A 464 10.82 -18.68 -18.84
CA LYS A 464 11.26 -18.73 -20.25
C LYS A 464 10.56 -19.86 -20.98
N LYS A 465 9.87 -19.53 -22.08
CA LYS A 465 9.18 -20.48 -22.95
C LYS A 465 10.12 -21.13 -23.96
N ALA A 466 9.64 -22.19 -24.59
CA ALA A 466 10.43 -22.94 -25.59
C ALA A 466 10.81 -22.11 -26.83
N ASP A 467 10.04 -21.10 -27.18
CA ASP A 467 10.30 -20.16 -28.27
C ASP A 467 11.29 -19.04 -27.90
N GLY A 468 11.75 -19.01 -26.65
CA GLY A 468 12.67 -18.02 -26.12
C GLY A 468 12.02 -16.77 -25.53
N THR A 469 10.70 -16.59 -25.63
CA THR A 469 9.96 -15.53 -24.94
C THR A 469 9.93 -15.77 -23.44
N ILE A 470 9.79 -14.70 -22.66
CA ILE A 470 9.64 -14.77 -21.20
C ILE A 470 8.18 -14.43 -20.88
N ASP A 471 7.53 -15.32 -20.17
CA ASP A 471 6.18 -15.14 -19.68
C ASP A 471 6.22 -14.50 -18.28
N HIS A 472 5.85 -13.22 -18.19
CA HIS A 472 5.79 -12.43 -16.95
C HIS A 472 4.39 -12.35 -16.35
N ASN A 473 3.48 -13.22 -16.76
CA ASN A 473 2.11 -13.22 -16.28
C ASN A 473 2.04 -13.25 -14.75
N PHE A 474 1.25 -12.33 -14.19
CA PHE A 474 1.04 -12.22 -12.76
C PHE A 474 -0.42 -11.91 -12.44
N VAL A 475 -0.96 -12.53 -11.37
CA VAL A 475 -2.34 -12.30 -10.94
C VAL A 475 -2.50 -10.90 -10.37
N VAL A 476 -3.45 -10.13 -10.93
CA VAL A 476 -3.81 -8.79 -10.47
C VAL A 476 -4.85 -8.84 -9.36
N ASP A 477 -4.70 -7.95 -8.39
CA ASP A 477 -5.72 -7.61 -7.39
C ASP A 477 -6.39 -6.29 -7.76
N THR A 478 -7.72 -6.20 -7.58
CA THR A 478 -8.48 -4.99 -7.94
C THR A 478 -9.34 -4.46 -6.80
N VAL A 479 -9.56 -3.16 -6.85
CA VAL A 479 -10.61 -2.47 -6.10
C VAL A 479 -11.58 -1.90 -7.11
N SER A 480 -12.88 -2.04 -6.90
CA SER A 480 -13.88 -1.73 -7.92
C SER A 480 -15.07 -0.94 -7.38
N THR A 481 -15.70 -0.19 -8.28
CA THR A 481 -17.02 0.43 -8.08
C THR A 481 -18.12 -0.53 -8.54
N VAL A 482 -19.16 -0.66 -7.74
CA VAL A 482 -20.29 -1.57 -8.01
C VAL A 482 -21.64 -0.85 -7.88
N ILE A 483 -22.65 -1.37 -8.60
CA ILE A 483 -24.05 -0.99 -8.42
C ILE A 483 -24.75 -2.08 -7.62
N MET A 484 -25.47 -1.70 -6.56
CA MET A 484 -26.19 -2.66 -5.73
C MET A 484 -27.45 -3.15 -6.46
N ALA A 485 -27.66 -4.47 -6.46
CA ALA A 485 -28.79 -5.10 -7.16
C ALA A 485 -30.16 -4.63 -6.68
N GLN A 486 -30.27 -4.20 -5.41
CA GLN A 486 -31.50 -3.67 -4.83
C GLN A 486 -31.84 -2.23 -5.27
N SER A 487 -30.86 -1.49 -5.86
CA SER A 487 -31.09 -0.11 -6.29
C SER A 487 -32.25 -0.02 -7.28
N LYS A 488 -33.14 0.92 -7.06
CA LYS A 488 -34.22 1.26 -7.99
C LYS A 488 -33.82 2.36 -8.97
N LYS A 489 -32.59 2.86 -8.85
CA LYS A 489 -32.03 3.98 -9.62
C LYS A 489 -30.84 3.53 -10.47
N GLN A 490 -30.97 2.35 -11.12
CA GLN A 490 -29.88 1.70 -11.87
C GLN A 490 -29.28 2.60 -12.95
N GLU A 491 -30.11 3.38 -13.67
CA GLU A 491 -29.62 4.29 -14.71
C GLU A 491 -28.78 5.44 -14.13
N ALA A 492 -29.28 6.09 -13.07
CA ALA A 492 -28.53 7.17 -12.39
C ALA A 492 -27.25 6.65 -11.73
N ALA A 493 -27.30 5.45 -11.14
CA ALA A 493 -26.14 4.77 -10.59
C ALA A 493 -25.09 4.46 -11.66
N TRP A 494 -25.54 4.04 -12.85
CA TRP A 494 -24.63 3.76 -13.97
C TRP A 494 -23.99 5.04 -14.53
N GLU A 495 -24.72 6.14 -14.63
CA GLU A 495 -24.12 7.44 -14.99
C GLU A 495 -23.02 7.85 -14.00
N PHE A 496 -23.25 7.64 -12.70
CA PHE A 496 -22.24 7.91 -11.69
C PHE A 496 -21.01 6.99 -11.85
N VAL A 497 -21.20 5.68 -12.06
CA VAL A 497 -20.09 4.73 -12.26
C VAL A 497 -19.28 5.11 -13.49
N LYS A 498 -19.92 5.46 -14.62
CA LYS A 498 -19.21 5.91 -15.83
C LYS A 498 -18.36 7.15 -15.60
N TRP A 499 -18.91 8.13 -14.87
CA TRP A 499 -18.20 9.34 -14.51
C TRP A 499 -17.04 9.06 -13.56
N TRP A 500 -17.30 8.39 -12.43
CA TRP A 500 -16.31 8.15 -11.40
C TRP A 500 -15.13 7.32 -11.92
N THR A 501 -15.39 6.27 -12.66
CA THR A 501 -14.34 5.44 -13.27
C THR A 501 -13.77 6.01 -14.56
N GLY A 502 -14.20 7.21 -14.97
CA GLY A 502 -13.69 7.94 -16.12
C GLY A 502 -12.27 8.44 -15.90
N THR A 503 -11.46 8.44 -16.96
CA THR A 503 -10.06 8.85 -16.91
C THR A 503 -9.87 10.24 -16.30
N GLU A 504 -10.73 11.21 -16.65
CA GLU A 504 -10.65 12.59 -16.12
C GLU A 504 -10.92 12.64 -14.61
N ALA A 505 -11.98 11.97 -14.12
CA ALA A 505 -12.32 11.96 -12.70
C ALA A 505 -11.24 11.24 -11.87
N GLN A 506 -10.77 10.08 -12.35
CA GLN A 506 -9.70 9.32 -11.70
C GLN A 506 -8.37 10.05 -11.67
N LEU A 507 -8.01 10.75 -12.75
CA LEU A 507 -6.79 11.57 -12.81
C LEU A 507 -6.87 12.79 -11.88
N SER A 508 -8.01 13.48 -11.88
CA SER A 508 -8.25 14.62 -10.97
C SER A 508 -8.19 14.18 -9.50
N PHE A 509 -8.81 13.03 -9.19
CA PHE A 509 -8.73 12.43 -7.84
C PHE A 509 -7.29 12.09 -7.45
N ALA A 510 -6.57 11.38 -8.32
CA ALA A 510 -5.19 10.97 -8.08
C ALA A 510 -4.25 12.17 -7.84
N ASN A 511 -4.36 13.21 -8.66
CA ASN A 511 -3.57 14.43 -8.52
C ASN A 511 -3.91 15.19 -7.24
N SER A 512 -5.21 15.33 -6.91
CA SER A 512 -5.66 16.00 -5.68
C SER A 512 -5.20 15.24 -4.43
N LEU A 513 -5.23 13.92 -4.49
CA LEU A 513 -4.79 13.05 -3.40
C LEU A 513 -3.28 13.17 -3.16
N GLU A 514 -2.46 13.10 -4.24
CA GLU A 514 -1.00 13.25 -4.12
C GLU A 514 -0.63 14.70 -3.73
N ALA A 515 -1.35 15.71 -4.20
CA ALA A 515 -1.13 17.10 -3.78
C ALA A 515 -1.43 17.34 -2.29
N LEU A 516 -2.45 16.66 -1.75
CA LEU A 516 -2.87 16.82 -0.35
C LEU A 516 -2.03 15.97 0.61
N MET A 517 -1.72 14.73 0.24
CA MET A 517 -1.15 13.72 1.13
C MET A 517 0.28 13.31 0.73
N GLY A 518 0.84 13.92 -0.31
CA GLY A 518 2.18 13.59 -0.80
C GLY A 518 2.25 12.29 -1.59
N THR A 519 3.47 11.92 -1.99
CA THR A 519 3.77 10.73 -2.81
C THR A 519 3.29 9.41 -2.17
N ALA A 520 3.17 9.37 -0.83
CA ALA A 520 2.60 8.23 -0.09
C ALA A 520 1.22 7.83 -0.57
N ALA A 521 0.45 8.80 -1.00
CA ALA A 521 -0.92 8.60 -1.44
C ALA A 521 -1.06 8.44 -2.96
N ARG A 522 0.07 8.24 -3.69
CA ARG A 522 0.03 8.03 -5.14
C ARG A 522 -0.90 6.89 -5.48
N TYR A 523 -1.83 7.18 -6.36
CA TYR A 523 -2.98 6.32 -6.62
C TYR A 523 -2.63 5.18 -7.58
N SER A 524 -3.05 3.97 -7.23
CA SER A 524 -2.83 2.75 -8.03
C SER A 524 -3.95 2.57 -9.05
N ALA A 525 -4.11 3.50 -9.99
CA ALA A 525 -5.22 3.51 -10.94
C ALA A 525 -5.30 2.23 -11.79
N ALA A 526 -6.52 1.71 -11.98
CA ALA A 526 -6.78 0.59 -12.87
C ALA A 526 -6.83 0.99 -14.36
N ASP A 527 -7.06 2.27 -14.67
CA ASP A 527 -6.98 2.82 -16.02
C ASP A 527 -5.51 3.10 -16.36
N PRO A 528 -4.90 2.40 -17.35
CA PRO A 528 -3.51 2.65 -17.76
C PRO A 528 -3.26 4.07 -18.24
N GLU A 529 -4.29 4.76 -18.77
CA GLU A 529 -4.15 6.14 -19.24
C GLU A 529 -3.99 7.12 -18.06
N VAL A 530 -4.63 6.85 -16.92
CA VAL A 530 -4.40 7.59 -15.69
C VAL A 530 -2.96 7.37 -15.20
N LEU A 531 -2.47 6.12 -15.17
CA LEU A 531 -1.10 5.81 -14.76
C LEU A 531 -0.05 6.55 -15.61
N ARG A 532 -0.30 6.72 -16.94
CA ARG A 532 0.61 7.45 -17.83
C ARG A 532 0.74 8.93 -17.50
N GLN A 533 -0.26 9.51 -16.87
CA GLN A 533 -0.32 10.93 -16.53
C GLN A 533 0.09 11.24 -15.10
N LEU A 534 0.34 10.21 -14.27
CA LEU A 534 0.88 10.38 -12.93
C LEU A 534 2.41 10.62 -12.98
N PRO A 535 2.99 11.22 -11.93
CA PRO A 535 4.39 11.65 -11.93
C PRO A 535 5.39 10.48 -11.72
N TRP A 536 5.33 9.48 -12.59
CA TRP A 536 6.33 8.42 -12.69
C TRP A 536 7.51 8.85 -13.55
N SER A 537 8.71 8.40 -13.23
CA SER A 537 9.81 8.49 -14.18
C SER A 537 9.54 7.61 -15.40
N ASN A 538 10.18 7.90 -16.53
CA ASN A 538 9.99 7.11 -17.76
C ASN A 538 10.33 5.62 -17.57
N ALA A 539 11.35 5.32 -16.76
CA ALA A 539 11.76 3.94 -16.48
C ALA A 539 10.71 3.22 -15.62
N GLU A 540 10.23 3.86 -14.55
CA GLU A 540 9.18 3.33 -13.68
C GLU A 540 7.88 3.11 -14.44
N LEU A 541 7.44 4.09 -15.21
CA LEU A 541 6.22 3.98 -16.03
C LEU A 541 6.32 2.83 -17.03
N THR A 542 7.47 2.68 -17.71
CA THR A 542 7.70 1.59 -18.64
C THR A 542 7.60 0.22 -17.93
N ALA A 543 8.22 0.08 -16.78
CA ALA A 543 8.17 -1.15 -15.99
C ALA A 543 6.74 -1.46 -15.50
N LEU A 544 6.02 -0.45 -14.99
CA LEU A 544 4.64 -0.58 -14.53
C LEU A 544 3.70 -1.02 -15.65
N LEU A 545 3.72 -0.32 -16.78
CA LEU A 545 2.83 -0.62 -17.89
C LEU A 545 3.15 -1.99 -18.52
N SER A 546 4.43 -2.34 -18.63
CA SER A 546 4.85 -3.66 -19.12
C SER A 546 4.32 -4.79 -18.24
N GLN A 547 4.40 -4.63 -16.91
CA GLN A 547 3.85 -5.63 -15.99
C GLN A 547 2.33 -5.61 -15.99
N PHE A 548 1.70 -4.44 -16.06
CA PHE A 548 0.25 -4.34 -16.06
C PHE A 548 -0.37 -5.03 -17.28
N GLU A 549 0.23 -4.89 -18.46
CA GLU A 549 -0.19 -5.61 -19.67
C GLU A 549 -0.06 -7.13 -19.52
N ALA A 550 0.93 -7.60 -18.75
CA ALA A 550 1.17 -9.01 -18.46
C ALA A 550 0.39 -9.52 -17.23
N THR A 551 -0.71 -8.88 -16.83
CA THR A 551 -1.52 -9.36 -15.71
C THR A 551 -2.60 -10.37 -16.15
N ILE A 552 -2.98 -11.24 -15.21
CA ILE A 552 -4.09 -12.19 -15.33
C ILE A 552 -5.12 -11.90 -14.25
N GLY A 553 -6.41 -11.87 -14.61
CA GLY A 553 -7.52 -11.82 -13.69
C GLY A 553 -8.07 -13.22 -13.40
N ILE A 554 -8.44 -13.46 -12.14
CA ILE A 554 -9.13 -14.69 -11.75
C ILE A 554 -10.58 -14.34 -11.43
N GLU A 555 -11.51 -14.96 -12.15
CA GLU A 555 -12.95 -14.81 -11.87
C GLU A 555 -13.32 -15.35 -10.49
N ALA A 556 -14.44 -14.87 -9.97
CA ALA A 556 -14.99 -15.36 -8.70
C ALA A 556 -15.31 -16.86 -8.75
N VAL A 557 -14.76 -17.60 -7.80
CA VAL A 557 -15.01 -19.04 -7.66
C VAL A 557 -15.66 -19.33 -6.32
N PRO A 558 -16.88 -19.90 -6.29
CA PRO A 558 -17.54 -20.27 -5.04
C PRO A 558 -16.70 -21.27 -4.23
N GLY A 559 -16.32 -20.89 -3.02
CA GLY A 559 -15.49 -21.74 -2.16
C GLY A 559 -13.97 -21.55 -2.31
N ASN A 560 -13.49 -20.58 -3.09
CA ASN A 560 -12.06 -20.29 -3.32
C ASN A 560 -11.24 -20.09 -2.04
N TYR A 561 -11.88 -19.61 -0.96
CA TYR A 561 -11.21 -19.49 0.34
C TYR A 561 -10.66 -20.84 0.87
N MET A 562 -11.28 -21.95 0.46
CA MET A 562 -10.76 -23.29 0.82
C MET A 562 -9.49 -23.59 0.03
N THR A 563 -9.40 -23.19 -1.22
CA THR A 563 -8.17 -23.31 -2.03
C THR A 563 -7.01 -22.61 -1.32
N THR A 564 -7.20 -21.33 -0.96
CA THR A 564 -6.19 -20.57 -0.22
C THR A 564 -5.78 -21.25 1.08
N ARG A 565 -6.75 -21.72 1.87
CA ARG A 565 -6.50 -22.40 3.15
C ARG A 565 -5.73 -23.70 2.97
N MET A 566 -6.10 -24.51 1.99
CA MET A 566 -5.47 -25.81 1.77
C MET A 566 -4.05 -25.68 1.19
N VAL A 567 -3.85 -24.70 0.29
CA VAL A 567 -2.50 -24.36 -0.19
C VAL A 567 -1.62 -23.85 0.97
N GLN A 568 -2.16 -23.04 1.87
CA GLN A 568 -1.44 -22.58 3.06
C GLN A 568 -1.08 -23.76 4.00
N TYR A 569 -1.98 -24.72 4.20
CA TYR A 569 -1.69 -25.92 4.99
C TYR A 569 -0.60 -26.77 4.31
N ALA A 570 -0.71 -27.00 3.01
CA ALA A 570 0.29 -27.73 2.26
C ALA A 570 1.67 -27.05 2.34
N PHE A 571 1.72 -25.73 2.16
CA PHE A 571 2.94 -24.94 2.30
C PHE A 571 3.57 -25.09 3.70
N ASN A 572 2.76 -24.95 4.75
CA ASN A 572 3.24 -25.08 6.13
C ASN A 572 3.78 -26.48 6.42
N ASP A 573 3.13 -27.52 5.91
CA ASP A 573 3.59 -28.90 6.09
C ASP A 573 4.91 -29.17 5.36
N VAL A 574 5.09 -28.60 4.18
CA VAL A 574 6.37 -28.72 3.45
C VAL A 574 7.47 -27.94 4.17
N VAL A 575 7.24 -26.66 4.47
CA VAL A 575 8.29 -25.77 4.98
C VAL A 575 8.64 -26.06 6.44
N ALA A 576 7.65 -26.34 7.30
CA ALA A 576 7.90 -26.57 8.73
C ALA A 576 8.19 -28.04 9.08
N LYS A 577 7.65 -29.00 8.30
CA LYS A 577 7.77 -30.44 8.61
C LYS A 577 8.59 -31.20 7.56
N ASN A 578 9.10 -30.52 6.54
CA ASN A 578 9.84 -31.12 5.42
C ASN A 578 9.04 -32.23 4.70
N ALA A 579 7.71 -32.06 4.60
CA ALA A 579 6.84 -32.99 3.89
C ALA A 579 7.08 -32.93 2.37
N ASN A 580 6.68 -33.99 1.64
CA ASN A 580 6.81 -34.00 0.19
C ASN A 580 5.82 -32.99 -0.45
N PRO A 581 6.29 -32.01 -1.26
CA PRO A 581 5.40 -30.97 -1.80
C PRO A 581 4.24 -31.52 -2.64
N ARG A 582 4.53 -32.44 -3.57
CA ARG A 582 3.53 -33.03 -4.46
C ARG A 582 2.47 -33.82 -3.70
N GLU A 583 2.88 -34.66 -2.78
CA GLU A 583 1.98 -35.48 -1.98
C GLU A 583 1.12 -34.60 -1.07
N THR A 584 1.72 -33.61 -0.44
CA THR A 584 1.04 -32.72 0.51
C THR A 584 -0.02 -31.86 -0.20
N LEU A 585 0.30 -31.29 -1.37
CA LEU A 585 -0.67 -30.54 -2.15
C LEU A 585 -1.81 -31.46 -2.62
N TYR A 586 -1.48 -32.63 -3.21
CA TYR A 586 -2.45 -33.59 -3.73
C TYR A 586 -3.48 -34.03 -2.68
N LEU A 587 -3.05 -34.32 -1.45
CA LEU A 587 -3.92 -34.71 -0.35
C LEU A 587 -4.94 -33.62 0.03
N ASN A 588 -4.65 -32.35 -0.22
CA ASN A 588 -5.51 -31.23 0.09
C ASN A 588 -6.55 -30.93 -1.01
N ILE A 589 -6.33 -31.39 -2.26
CA ILE A 589 -7.20 -31.08 -3.41
C ILE A 589 -8.62 -31.65 -3.20
N LYS A 590 -8.73 -32.82 -2.60
CA LYS A 590 -10.04 -33.40 -2.29
C LYS A 590 -10.90 -32.45 -1.45
N SER A 591 -10.33 -31.86 -0.40
CA SER A 591 -11.04 -30.90 0.47
C SER A 591 -11.40 -29.62 -0.26
N ILE A 592 -10.56 -29.18 -1.21
CA ILE A 592 -10.87 -28.05 -2.09
C ILE A 592 -12.11 -28.41 -2.92
N ASN A 593 -12.10 -29.52 -3.66
CA ASN A 593 -13.17 -29.92 -4.56
C ASN A 593 -14.50 -30.17 -3.83
N GLU A 594 -14.44 -30.77 -2.62
CA GLU A 594 -15.62 -30.94 -1.77
C GLU A 594 -16.28 -29.59 -1.43
N GLU A 595 -15.46 -28.58 -1.13
CA GLU A 595 -15.99 -27.26 -0.79
C GLU A 595 -16.47 -26.48 -2.01
N LEU A 596 -15.76 -26.54 -3.15
CA LEU A 596 -16.21 -25.94 -4.40
C LEU A 596 -17.58 -26.50 -4.80
N THR A 597 -17.73 -27.84 -4.74
CA THR A 597 -18.99 -28.52 -5.00
C THR A 597 -20.09 -28.05 -4.04
N ARG A 598 -19.82 -28.10 -2.73
CA ARG A 598 -20.78 -27.69 -1.69
C ARG A 598 -21.26 -26.24 -1.87
N LYS A 599 -20.35 -25.32 -2.20
CA LYS A 599 -20.71 -23.90 -2.39
C LYS A 599 -21.49 -23.67 -3.67
N ARG A 600 -21.20 -24.39 -4.74
CA ARG A 600 -22.00 -24.33 -5.98
C ARG A 600 -23.42 -24.87 -5.74
N GLU A 601 -23.59 -25.95 -4.96
CA GLU A 601 -24.91 -26.45 -4.56
C GLU A 601 -25.67 -25.42 -3.70
N GLU A 602 -25.02 -24.82 -2.71
CA GLU A 602 -25.60 -23.79 -1.83
C GLU A 602 -26.11 -22.58 -2.65
N LEU A 603 -25.39 -22.21 -3.71
CA LEU A 603 -25.73 -21.09 -4.59
C LEU A 603 -26.65 -21.50 -5.76
N HIS A 604 -27.12 -22.73 -5.82
CA HIS A 604 -27.99 -23.28 -6.88
C HIS A 604 -27.40 -23.15 -8.28
N LEU A 605 -26.08 -23.23 -8.43
CA LEU A 605 -25.41 -23.18 -9.71
C LEU A 605 -25.52 -24.52 -10.45
N THR A 606 -25.72 -24.47 -11.75
CA THR A 606 -25.95 -25.67 -12.57
C THR A 606 -24.66 -26.49 -12.71
N TYR A 607 -24.75 -27.80 -12.62
CA TYR A 607 -23.69 -28.73 -12.95
C TYR A 607 -23.82 -29.23 -14.38
N LEU A 608 -22.72 -29.30 -15.12
CA LEU A 608 -22.61 -30.23 -16.23
C LEU A 608 -22.56 -31.65 -15.65
N LYS A 609 -23.55 -32.48 -15.92
CA LYS A 609 -23.52 -33.90 -15.58
C LYS A 609 -22.68 -34.67 -16.59
#